data_1ca744b9af167c1b0a18f41bf30f0276
#
_entry.id   1ca744b9af167c1b0a18f41bf30f0276
#
_cell.length_a   1.000
_cell.length_b   1.000
_cell.length_c   1.000
_cell.angle_alpha   90.00
_cell.angle_beta   90.00
_cell.angle_gamma   90.00
#
_symmetry.space_group_name_H-M   'P 1'
#
loop_
_entity.id
_entity.type
_entity.pdbx_description
1 polymer ?
#
loop_
_entity_poly.entity_id
_entity_poly.type
_entity_poly.pdbx_seq_one_letter_code
_entity_poly.pdbx_strand_id
1 'polypeptide(L)'
;MADYQEFLDGIDRAAYHEGEWQWEEDGYTVTRTYNYSAPGCHDSCGILAYTKDNRLVKVEGDPLDPCTNGKLCMRCLNLPEATNYPDRLKYPMKRAREDRGNVDAFERITWDEALDIIEGWIKTNIDDAGLGRESIMVNHGTGRNINYQVPFLGGACLRTSNVGAIGFSGYSCYLPRVCGTAAPMGDFPIVDASMGHPDRYNNPEWKNPDVLVVWGCEPLRSNADGYIGHWLVQCVQMGTKIISIDPRLTWWG
;
A
#
# COMPACT_ATOMS: atom_id res chain seq x y z
N MET A 1 6.10 7.94 32.13
CA MET A 1 6.42 7.63 30.71
C MET A 1 7.69 8.39 30.41
N ALA A 2 8.69 7.72 29.82
CA ALA A 2 9.81 8.46 29.26
C ALA A 2 9.23 9.44 28.24
N ASP A 3 9.69 10.68 28.28
CA ASP A 3 9.29 11.70 27.32
C ASP A 3 9.65 11.19 25.94
N TYR A 4 8.71 11.22 25.01
CA TYR A 4 8.96 10.79 23.63
C TYR A 4 10.01 11.67 22.96
N GLN A 5 10.06 12.93 23.33
CA GLN A 5 11.11 13.85 22.87
C GLN A 5 12.47 13.42 23.41
N GLU A 6 12.55 13.03 24.69
CA GLU A 6 13.80 12.49 25.27
C GLU A 6 14.25 11.22 24.52
N PHE A 7 13.31 10.37 24.08
CA PHE A 7 13.63 9.24 23.23
C PHE A 7 14.19 9.67 21.87
N LEU A 8 13.58 10.65 21.21
CA LEU A 8 14.07 11.16 19.92
C LEU A 8 15.41 11.87 20.05
N ASP A 9 15.60 12.64 21.12
CA ASP A 9 16.83 13.36 21.39
C ASP A 9 17.99 12.41 21.78
N GLY A 10 17.64 11.23 22.30
CA GLY A 10 18.59 10.17 22.64
C GLY A 10 19.06 9.32 21.46
N ILE A 11 18.46 9.50 20.26
CA ILE A 11 18.91 8.76 19.07
C ILE A 11 20.26 9.31 18.59
N ASP A 12 21.26 8.45 18.53
CA ASP A 12 22.53 8.78 17.87
C ASP A 12 22.30 8.82 16.34
N ARG A 13 21.98 10.00 15.83
CA ARG A 13 21.66 10.21 14.43
C ARG A 13 22.82 9.88 13.50
N ALA A 14 24.05 10.09 13.97
CA ALA A 14 25.24 9.75 13.19
C ALA A 14 25.40 8.24 13.01
N ALA A 15 25.05 7.46 14.04
CA ALA A 15 25.04 6.00 13.93
C ALA A 15 24.00 5.46 12.93
N TYR A 16 23.02 6.27 12.57
CA TYR A 16 22.01 5.93 11.56
C TYR A 16 22.19 6.69 10.25
N HIS A 17 23.41 7.15 9.93
CA HIS A 17 23.74 7.80 8.66
C HIS A 17 22.80 8.98 8.32
N GLU A 18 22.58 9.91 9.27
CA GLU A 18 21.76 11.08 9.02
C GLU A 18 22.30 11.89 7.84
N GLY A 19 21.42 12.23 6.90
CA GLY A 19 21.78 12.97 5.70
C GLY A 19 22.26 12.09 4.53
N GLU A 20 22.54 10.83 4.76
CA GLU A 20 22.87 9.89 3.71
C GLU A 20 21.63 9.13 3.23
N TRP A 21 21.46 9.01 1.93
CA TRP A 21 20.36 8.25 1.33
C TRP A 21 20.78 6.82 0.94
N GLN A 22 22.10 6.57 0.81
CA GLN A 22 22.64 5.26 0.47
C GLN A 22 24.06 5.10 1.02
N TRP A 23 24.40 3.92 1.53
CA TRP A 23 25.72 3.56 2.02
C TRP A 23 25.97 2.05 1.91
N GLU A 24 27.22 1.63 2.13
CA GLU A 24 27.60 0.21 2.21
C GLU A 24 27.74 -0.21 3.68
N GLU A 25 27.12 -1.32 4.05
CA GLU A 25 27.15 -1.85 5.41
C GLU A 25 27.10 -3.38 5.36
N ASP A 26 28.02 -4.07 6.00
CA ASP A 26 28.10 -5.53 6.09
C ASP A 26 28.00 -6.28 4.75
N GLY A 27 28.47 -5.65 3.67
CA GLY A 27 28.42 -6.21 2.31
C GLY A 27 27.06 -6.10 1.63
N TYR A 28 26.23 -5.19 2.12
CA TYR A 28 24.97 -4.78 1.51
C TYR A 28 25.03 -3.32 1.09
N THR A 29 24.37 -2.99 0.00
CA THR A 29 24.03 -1.60 -0.27
C THR A 29 22.74 -1.28 0.48
N VAL A 30 22.79 -0.38 1.43
CA VAL A 30 21.64 0.09 2.22
C VAL A 30 21.10 1.36 1.60
N THR A 31 19.82 1.40 1.33
CA THR A 31 19.15 2.58 0.77
C THR A 31 18.03 3.03 1.71
N ARG A 32 18.12 4.28 2.18
CA ARG A 32 17.05 4.95 2.91
C ARG A 32 15.97 5.39 1.94
N THR A 33 14.75 4.93 2.15
CA THR A 33 13.63 5.22 1.26
C THR A 33 12.29 5.05 1.99
N TYR A 34 11.21 5.23 1.26
CA TYR A 34 9.86 5.06 1.79
C TYR A 34 9.16 3.92 1.08
N ASN A 35 8.45 3.10 1.85
CA ASN A 35 7.56 2.09 1.29
C ASN A 35 6.13 2.61 1.25
N TYR A 36 5.64 2.88 0.04
CA TYR A 36 4.29 3.36 -0.19
C TYR A 36 3.53 2.41 -1.12
N SER A 37 2.29 2.11 -0.73
CA SER A 37 1.35 1.32 -1.54
C SER A 37 1.64 -0.17 -1.71
N ALA A 38 2.82 -0.66 -1.43
CA ALA A 38 3.11 -2.09 -1.45
C ALA A 38 3.22 -2.61 -0.01
N PRO A 39 2.52 -3.68 0.32
CA PRO A 39 1.45 -4.40 -0.36
C PRO A 39 0.03 -3.89 -0.05
N GLY A 40 -0.30 -2.69 -0.46
CA GLY A 40 -1.62 -2.08 -0.31
C GLY A 40 -1.77 -1.17 0.91
N CYS A 41 -0.69 -0.56 1.36
CA CYS A 41 -0.65 0.35 2.49
C CYS A 41 -0.64 1.82 2.06
N HIS A 42 -0.99 2.74 2.97
CA HIS A 42 -1.03 4.19 2.75
C HIS A 42 -0.02 4.97 3.59
N ASP A 43 0.70 4.32 4.49
CA ASP A 43 1.44 4.99 5.56
C ASP A 43 2.80 5.58 5.16
N SER A 44 3.35 5.23 4.01
CA SER A 44 4.67 5.73 3.58
C SER A 44 5.77 5.55 4.62
N CYS A 45 5.86 4.37 5.21
CA CYS A 45 6.85 4.10 6.25
C CYS A 45 8.28 4.29 5.74
N GLY A 46 9.09 5.02 6.50
CA GLY A 46 10.53 5.10 6.27
C GLY A 46 11.21 3.74 6.48
N ILE A 47 11.96 3.30 5.51
CA ILE A 47 12.64 2.01 5.52
C ILE A 47 14.12 2.13 5.13
N LEU A 48 14.91 1.24 5.69
CA LEU A 48 16.26 0.91 5.26
C LEU A 48 16.17 -0.37 4.42
N ALA A 49 16.39 -0.25 3.13
CA ALA A 49 16.34 -1.34 2.18
C ALA A 49 17.74 -1.89 1.91
N TYR A 50 18.01 -3.10 2.35
CA TYR A 50 19.28 -3.80 2.18
C TYR A 50 19.23 -4.61 0.88
N THR A 51 20.12 -4.28 -0.05
CA THR A 51 20.22 -4.96 -1.33
C THR A 51 21.59 -5.62 -1.52
N LYS A 52 21.59 -6.77 -2.17
CA LYS A 52 22.78 -7.50 -2.60
C LYS A 52 22.52 -8.18 -3.92
N ASP A 53 23.46 -8.12 -4.85
CA ASP A 53 23.34 -8.72 -6.17
C ASP A 53 22.00 -8.34 -6.87
N ASN A 54 21.63 -7.07 -6.78
CA ASN A 54 20.38 -6.52 -7.31
C ASN A 54 19.10 -7.18 -6.73
N ARG A 55 19.16 -7.70 -5.51
CA ARG A 55 18.02 -8.31 -4.81
C ARG A 55 17.82 -7.61 -3.47
N LEU A 56 16.57 -7.30 -3.15
CA LEU A 56 16.18 -6.87 -1.82
C LEU A 56 16.26 -8.07 -0.87
N VAL A 57 17.15 -8.04 0.11
CA VAL A 57 17.39 -9.17 1.02
C VAL A 57 16.83 -8.95 2.41
N LYS A 58 16.74 -7.69 2.84
CA LYS A 58 16.27 -7.32 4.17
C LYS A 58 15.63 -5.94 4.13
N VAL A 59 14.67 -5.69 4.99
CA VAL A 59 14.09 -4.36 5.24
C VAL A 59 14.04 -4.13 6.73
N GLU A 60 14.47 -2.97 7.17
CA GLU A 60 14.32 -2.47 8.54
C GLU A 60 13.61 -1.12 8.52
N GLY A 61 13.01 -0.75 9.64
CA GLY A 61 12.45 0.59 9.79
C GLY A 61 13.58 1.61 9.96
N ASP A 62 13.43 2.75 9.34
CA ASP A 62 14.36 3.86 9.53
C ASP A 62 14.12 4.53 10.89
N PRO A 63 15.07 4.46 11.85
CA PRO A 63 14.91 5.11 13.14
C PRO A 63 14.79 6.63 13.05
N LEU A 64 15.25 7.22 11.95
CA LEU A 64 15.16 8.66 11.71
C LEU A 64 13.83 9.09 11.05
N ASP A 65 12.98 8.12 10.65
CA ASP A 65 11.65 8.45 10.13
C ASP A 65 10.76 9.02 11.24
N PRO A 66 10.30 10.27 11.13
CA PRO A 66 9.55 10.94 12.19
C PRO A 66 8.18 10.33 12.45
N CYS A 67 7.63 9.59 11.48
CA CYS A 67 6.30 8.99 11.59
C CYS A 67 6.34 7.62 12.27
N THR A 68 7.28 6.78 11.88
CA THR A 68 7.32 5.38 12.32
C THR A 68 8.42 5.09 13.35
N ASN A 69 9.45 5.94 13.44
CA ASN A 69 10.56 5.79 14.39
C ASN A 69 11.16 4.37 14.38
N GLY A 70 11.46 3.88 13.20
CA GLY A 70 12.03 2.56 13.02
C GLY A 70 11.05 1.39 13.18
N LYS A 71 9.76 1.64 13.40
CA LYS A 71 8.76 0.58 13.55
C LYS A 71 8.14 0.23 12.20
N LEU A 72 8.04 -1.06 11.94
CA LEU A 72 7.40 -1.59 10.75
C LEU A 72 6.36 -2.65 11.10
N CYS A 73 5.28 -2.68 10.35
CA CYS A 73 4.36 -3.81 10.40
C CYS A 73 4.90 -5.00 9.60
N MET A 74 4.30 -6.17 9.81
CA MET A 74 4.71 -7.40 9.14
C MET A 74 4.67 -7.34 7.60
N ARG A 75 3.90 -6.43 7.00
CA ARG A 75 3.87 -6.25 5.54
C ARG A 75 5.18 -5.69 5.02
N CYS A 76 5.71 -4.65 5.66
CA CYS A 76 7.01 -4.10 5.27
C CYS A 76 8.14 -5.09 5.54
N LEU A 77 8.10 -5.80 6.66
CA LEU A 77 9.12 -6.80 7.00
C LEU A 77 9.16 -7.95 6.00
N ASN A 78 8.03 -8.30 5.38
CA ASN A 78 7.95 -9.36 4.37
C ASN A 78 8.16 -8.88 2.93
N LEU A 79 8.55 -7.63 2.70
CA LEU A 79 8.83 -7.12 1.35
C LEU A 79 9.90 -7.93 0.58
N PRO A 80 11.00 -8.38 1.22
CA PRO A 80 11.98 -9.21 0.51
C PRO A 80 11.38 -10.50 -0.06
N GLU A 81 10.55 -11.20 0.71
CA GLU A 81 9.87 -12.41 0.26
C GLU A 81 8.88 -12.11 -0.87
N ALA A 82 8.04 -11.07 -0.69
CA ALA A 82 7.07 -10.68 -1.69
C ALA A 82 7.72 -10.23 -3.01
N THR A 83 8.86 -9.53 -2.92
CA THR A 83 9.58 -9.03 -4.09
C THR A 83 10.31 -10.14 -4.84
N ASN A 84 10.88 -11.10 -4.11
CA ASN A 84 11.67 -12.19 -4.66
C ASN A 84 10.90 -13.51 -4.75
N TYR A 85 9.58 -13.49 -4.63
CA TYR A 85 8.77 -14.70 -4.63
C TYR A 85 9.06 -15.53 -5.90
N PRO A 86 9.34 -16.84 -5.77
CA PRO A 86 9.78 -17.67 -6.90
C PRO A 86 8.79 -17.68 -8.07
N ASP A 87 7.50 -17.74 -7.76
CA ASP A 87 6.43 -17.80 -8.76
C ASP A 87 5.95 -16.43 -9.23
N ARG A 88 6.70 -15.36 -8.89
CA ARG A 88 6.38 -14.02 -9.40
C ARG A 88 6.45 -13.99 -10.92
N LEU A 89 5.37 -13.55 -11.55
CA LEU A 89 5.30 -13.40 -13.00
C LEU A 89 6.35 -12.38 -13.49
N LYS A 90 7.20 -12.80 -14.42
CA LYS A 90 8.28 -11.97 -14.97
C LYS A 90 8.08 -11.65 -16.46
N TYR A 91 7.16 -12.32 -17.08
CA TYR A 91 6.91 -12.26 -18.52
C TYR A 91 5.40 -12.32 -18.79
N PRO A 92 4.94 -11.80 -19.93
CA PRO A 92 3.58 -12.01 -20.37
C PRO A 92 3.32 -13.51 -20.57
N MET A 93 2.11 -13.92 -20.30
CA MET A 93 1.66 -15.30 -20.49
C MET A 93 0.32 -15.30 -21.18
N LYS A 94 0.11 -16.26 -22.08
CA LYS A 94 -1.17 -16.50 -22.75
C LYS A 94 -1.69 -17.90 -22.43
N ARG A 95 -2.97 -18.08 -22.59
CA ARG A 95 -3.65 -19.37 -22.48
C ARG A 95 -4.80 -19.40 -23.46
N ALA A 96 -5.04 -20.55 -24.07
CA ALA A 96 -6.21 -20.74 -24.92
C ALA A 96 -7.51 -20.58 -24.10
N ARG A 97 -8.57 -20.13 -24.76
CA ARG A 97 -9.85 -19.85 -24.10
C ARG A 97 -10.50 -21.12 -23.55
N GLU A 98 -10.36 -22.23 -24.25
CA GLU A 98 -10.83 -23.57 -23.88
C GLU A 98 -10.18 -24.08 -22.58
N ASP A 99 -8.94 -23.67 -22.33
CA ASP A 99 -8.20 -24.05 -21.12
C ASP A 99 -8.49 -23.12 -19.93
N ARG A 100 -9.54 -22.31 -20.00
CA ARG A 100 -9.91 -21.40 -18.94
C ARG A 100 -10.14 -22.15 -17.63
N GLY A 101 -9.39 -21.77 -16.58
CA GLY A 101 -9.38 -22.45 -15.27
C GLY A 101 -8.18 -23.33 -15.05
N ASN A 102 -7.52 -23.81 -16.12
CA ASN A 102 -6.28 -24.57 -16.01
C ASN A 102 -5.07 -23.63 -15.89
N VAL A 103 -4.45 -23.61 -14.72
CA VAL A 103 -3.29 -22.74 -14.44
C VAL A 103 -2.04 -23.23 -15.17
N ASP A 104 -1.91 -24.53 -15.38
CA ASP A 104 -0.75 -25.16 -16.02
C ASP A 104 -0.72 -24.96 -17.54
N ALA A 105 -1.84 -24.51 -18.13
CA ALA A 105 -1.94 -24.22 -19.56
C ALA A 105 -1.39 -22.86 -19.96
N PHE A 106 -0.87 -22.07 -19.02
CA PHE A 106 -0.24 -20.80 -19.37
C PHE A 106 1.11 -20.99 -20.04
N GLU A 107 1.27 -20.41 -21.21
CA GLU A 107 2.50 -20.37 -21.99
C GLU A 107 3.13 -18.99 -21.91
N ARG A 108 4.45 -18.94 -21.71
CA ARG A 108 5.21 -17.70 -21.77
C ARG A 108 5.27 -17.18 -23.19
N ILE A 109 5.03 -15.88 -23.37
CA ILE A 109 5.18 -15.16 -24.63
C ILE A 109 6.09 -13.94 -24.47
N THR A 110 6.48 -13.32 -25.57
CA THR A 110 7.20 -12.05 -25.55
C THR A 110 6.25 -10.87 -25.34
N TRP A 111 6.77 -9.70 -24.99
CA TRP A 111 5.99 -8.48 -24.92
C TRP A 111 5.46 -8.07 -26.30
N ASP A 112 6.27 -8.23 -27.36
CA ASP A 112 5.85 -7.92 -28.73
C ASP A 112 4.66 -8.81 -29.12
N GLU A 113 4.77 -10.11 -28.90
CA GLU A 113 3.64 -11.03 -29.15
C GLU A 113 2.39 -10.67 -28.35
N ALA A 114 2.54 -10.27 -27.10
CA ALA A 114 1.40 -9.87 -26.26
C ALA A 114 0.72 -8.61 -26.80
N LEU A 115 1.51 -7.62 -27.22
CA LEU A 115 1.01 -6.38 -27.80
C LEU A 115 0.36 -6.60 -29.16
N ASP A 116 0.96 -7.43 -30.03
CA ASP A 116 0.40 -7.81 -31.33
C ASP A 116 -0.95 -8.51 -31.20
N ILE A 117 -1.08 -9.41 -30.20
CA ILE A 117 -2.37 -10.06 -29.91
C ILE A 117 -3.43 -9.05 -29.50
N ILE A 118 -3.08 -8.08 -28.63
CA ILE A 118 -4.02 -7.05 -28.16
C ILE A 118 -4.41 -6.12 -29.31
N GLU A 119 -3.42 -5.65 -30.08
CA GLU A 119 -3.66 -4.80 -31.25
C GLU A 119 -4.54 -5.50 -32.29
N GLY A 120 -4.18 -6.73 -32.64
CA GLY A 120 -4.95 -7.54 -33.59
C GLY A 120 -6.39 -7.76 -33.14
N TRP A 121 -6.60 -8.01 -31.83
CA TRP A 121 -7.93 -8.15 -31.27
C TRP A 121 -8.74 -6.85 -31.38
N ILE A 122 -8.14 -5.71 -31.04
CA ILE A 122 -8.78 -4.39 -31.13
C ILE A 122 -9.14 -4.10 -32.59
N LYS A 123 -8.20 -4.29 -33.50
CA LYS A 123 -8.43 -4.06 -34.93
C LYS A 123 -9.60 -4.89 -35.45
N THR A 124 -9.58 -6.19 -35.25
CA THR A 124 -10.61 -7.09 -35.76
C THR A 124 -11.97 -6.87 -35.12
N ASN A 125 -12.03 -6.72 -33.81
CA ASN A 125 -13.30 -6.72 -33.08
C ASN A 125 -13.90 -5.32 -32.86
N ILE A 126 -13.12 -4.27 -33.03
CA ILE A 126 -13.55 -2.89 -32.83
C ILE A 126 -13.51 -2.11 -34.15
N ASP A 127 -12.35 -1.99 -34.77
CA ASP A 127 -12.15 -1.13 -35.95
C ASP A 127 -12.81 -1.73 -37.20
N ASP A 128 -12.48 -2.97 -37.54
CA ASP A 128 -13.04 -3.65 -38.71
C ASP A 128 -14.53 -3.98 -38.56
N ALA A 129 -14.99 -4.16 -37.32
CA ALA A 129 -16.40 -4.35 -37.00
C ALA A 129 -17.21 -3.04 -37.01
N GLY A 130 -16.56 -1.89 -37.20
CA GLY A 130 -17.20 -0.57 -37.24
C GLY A 130 -17.72 -0.09 -35.87
N LEU A 131 -17.22 -0.66 -34.79
CA LEU A 131 -17.52 -0.21 -33.44
C LEU A 131 -16.64 1.00 -33.10
N GLY A 132 -17.21 1.95 -32.34
CA GLY A 132 -16.43 3.07 -31.84
C GLY A 132 -15.48 2.69 -30.72
N ARG A 133 -14.45 3.50 -30.51
CA ARG A 133 -13.48 3.30 -29.40
C ARG A 133 -14.13 3.32 -28.02
N GLU A 134 -15.31 3.91 -27.90
CA GLU A 134 -16.13 3.86 -26.69
C GLU A 134 -16.61 2.45 -26.33
N SER A 135 -16.48 1.48 -27.24
CA SER A 135 -16.71 0.06 -26.95
C SER A 135 -15.60 -0.56 -26.10
N ILE A 136 -14.47 0.12 -25.98
CA ILE A 136 -13.36 -0.29 -25.13
C ILE A 136 -13.52 0.35 -23.77
N MET A 137 -13.48 -0.45 -22.72
CA MET A 137 -13.44 0.03 -21.34
C MET A 137 -12.12 -0.35 -20.68
N VAL A 138 -11.44 0.63 -20.13
CA VAL A 138 -10.21 0.43 -19.33
C VAL A 138 -10.55 0.58 -17.86
N ASN A 139 -10.43 -0.50 -17.13
CA ASN A 139 -10.66 -0.52 -15.68
C ASN A 139 -9.35 -0.65 -14.91
N HIS A 140 -9.26 0.07 -13.81
CA HIS A 140 -8.15 -0.07 -12.89
C HIS A 140 -8.62 -0.05 -11.43
N GLY A 141 -7.79 -0.57 -10.55
CA GLY A 141 -7.97 -0.48 -9.11
C GLY A 141 -7.35 0.79 -8.53
N THR A 142 -7.18 0.79 -7.21
CA THR A 142 -6.56 1.89 -6.46
C THR A 142 -5.04 1.93 -6.54
N GLY A 143 -4.40 1.22 -7.46
CA GLY A 143 -2.95 1.18 -7.63
C GLY A 143 -2.34 2.57 -7.74
N ARG A 144 -1.98 3.16 -6.63
CA ARG A 144 -1.58 4.57 -6.50
C ARG A 144 -0.38 4.93 -7.34
N ASN A 145 0.49 3.96 -7.56
CA ASN A 145 1.70 4.16 -8.35
C ASN A 145 1.45 4.23 -9.86
N ILE A 146 0.28 3.78 -10.31
CA ILE A 146 -0.07 3.68 -11.73
C ILE A 146 -1.36 4.43 -12.11
N ASN A 147 -1.96 5.15 -11.17
CA ASN A 147 -3.25 5.82 -11.39
C ASN A 147 -3.26 6.79 -12.57
N TYR A 148 -2.13 7.43 -12.87
CA TYR A 148 -2.01 8.33 -14.02
C TYR A 148 -1.74 7.58 -15.33
N GLN A 149 -1.14 6.39 -15.28
CA GLN A 149 -0.80 5.61 -16.47
C GLN A 149 -2.04 5.01 -17.13
N VAL A 150 -3.03 4.60 -16.34
CA VAL A 150 -4.24 3.95 -16.85
C VAL A 150 -5.16 4.92 -17.62
N PRO A 151 -5.47 6.12 -17.11
CA PRO A 151 -6.16 7.15 -17.89
C PRO A 151 -5.39 7.54 -19.15
N PHE A 152 -4.06 7.60 -19.09
CA PHE A 152 -3.23 7.85 -20.26
C PHE A 152 -3.35 6.74 -21.31
N LEU A 153 -3.29 5.47 -20.89
CA LEU A 153 -3.53 4.33 -21.77
C LEU A 153 -4.91 4.40 -22.41
N GLY A 154 -5.96 4.65 -21.63
CA GLY A 154 -7.32 4.73 -22.14
C GLY A 154 -7.52 5.91 -23.09
N GLY A 155 -7.21 7.13 -22.64
CA GLY A 155 -7.48 8.35 -23.38
C GLY A 155 -6.52 8.58 -24.55
N ALA A 156 -5.22 8.48 -24.31
CA ALA A 156 -4.22 8.80 -25.33
C ALA A 156 -3.93 7.65 -26.30
N CYS A 157 -3.78 6.43 -25.77
CA CYS A 157 -3.40 5.27 -26.60
C CYS A 157 -4.61 4.59 -27.22
N LEU A 158 -5.60 4.22 -26.43
CA LEU A 158 -6.79 3.50 -26.90
C LEU A 158 -7.90 4.43 -27.41
N ARG A 159 -7.81 5.72 -27.13
CA ARG A 159 -8.75 6.76 -27.56
C ARG A 159 -10.19 6.48 -27.10
N THR A 160 -10.34 5.96 -25.88
CA THR A 160 -11.66 5.76 -25.27
C THR A 160 -11.86 6.72 -24.09
N SER A 161 -13.07 7.23 -23.95
CA SER A 161 -13.48 7.98 -22.76
C SER A 161 -13.91 7.06 -21.62
N ASN A 162 -14.10 5.76 -21.88
CA ASN A 162 -14.53 4.76 -20.91
C ASN A 162 -13.37 4.28 -20.05
N VAL A 163 -12.81 5.16 -19.26
CA VAL A 163 -11.82 4.83 -18.25
C VAL A 163 -12.53 4.73 -16.92
N GLY A 164 -12.73 3.51 -16.47
CA GLY A 164 -13.45 3.20 -15.24
C GLY A 164 -12.51 2.88 -14.10
N ALA A 165 -12.82 3.44 -12.96
CA ALA A 165 -12.11 3.16 -11.73
C ALA A 165 -13.00 2.32 -10.82
N ILE A 166 -13.24 1.07 -11.18
CA ILE A 166 -13.86 0.11 -10.28
C ILE A 166 -12.86 -0.19 -9.17
N GLY A 167 -13.06 0.41 -8.03
CA GLY A 167 -12.09 0.35 -6.95
C GLY A 167 -11.14 1.55 -6.91
N PHE A 168 -11.21 2.45 -7.91
CA PHE A 168 -10.65 3.78 -7.72
C PHE A 168 -11.21 4.32 -6.44
N SER A 169 -10.33 4.66 -5.55
CA SER A 169 -10.61 5.48 -4.41
C SER A 169 -12.10 5.70 -4.18
N GLY A 170 -12.89 5.01 -4.96
CA GLY A 170 -14.24 5.27 -5.10
C GLY A 170 -15.14 4.14 -4.71
N TYR A 171 -15.35 3.27 -5.63
CA TYR A 171 -16.52 2.41 -5.58
C TYR A 171 -16.42 1.22 -4.63
N SER A 172 -15.23 0.79 -4.27
CA SER A 172 -15.04 -0.36 -3.37
C SER A 172 -14.27 -0.06 -2.10
N CYS A 173 -13.65 1.11 -1.99
CA CYS A 173 -12.76 1.43 -0.87
C CYS A 173 -13.09 2.80 -0.26
N TYR A 174 -12.68 3.89 -0.89
CA TYR A 174 -12.84 5.25 -0.35
C TYR A 174 -14.27 5.77 -0.46
N LEU A 175 -14.89 5.68 -1.64
CA LEU A 175 -16.16 6.35 -1.90
C LEU A 175 -17.29 5.87 -0.99
N PRO A 176 -17.48 4.57 -0.70
CA PRO A 176 -18.50 4.14 0.25
C PRO A 176 -18.26 4.70 1.66
N ARG A 177 -17.00 4.74 2.10
CA ARG A 177 -16.65 5.31 3.41
C ARG A 177 -16.88 6.81 3.43
N VAL A 178 -16.39 7.49 2.41
CA VAL A 178 -16.44 8.93 2.27
C VAL A 178 -17.88 9.42 2.05
N CYS A 179 -18.58 8.89 1.07
CA CYS A 179 -19.96 9.30 0.81
C CYS A 179 -20.93 8.81 1.89
N GLY A 180 -20.70 7.60 2.42
CA GLY A 180 -21.52 7.04 3.49
C GLY A 180 -21.41 7.82 4.80
N THR A 181 -20.29 8.49 5.05
CA THR A 181 -20.10 9.31 6.24
C THR A 181 -20.36 10.80 5.98
N ALA A 182 -20.04 11.31 4.80
CA ALA A 182 -20.31 12.70 4.44
C ALA A 182 -21.82 13.01 4.43
N ALA A 183 -22.65 12.07 4.01
CA ALA A 183 -24.10 12.27 3.98
C ALA A 183 -24.72 12.52 5.37
N PRO A 184 -24.44 11.73 6.42
CA PRO A 184 -24.97 11.98 7.76
C PRO A 184 -24.19 13.01 8.57
N MET A 185 -22.88 13.17 8.32
CA MET A 185 -21.98 13.98 9.16
C MET A 185 -21.56 15.30 8.52
N GLY A 186 -21.84 15.48 7.23
CA GLY A 186 -21.52 16.70 6.48
C GLY A 186 -20.05 16.82 6.05
N ASP A 187 -19.20 15.88 6.45
CA ASP A 187 -17.77 15.87 6.12
C ASP A 187 -17.22 14.44 6.08
N PHE A 188 -15.99 14.30 5.64
CA PHE A 188 -15.26 13.04 5.59
C PHE A 188 -14.57 12.80 6.93
N PRO A 189 -15.06 11.94 7.81
CA PRO A 189 -14.22 11.46 8.88
C PRO A 189 -13.16 10.54 8.25
N ILE A 190 -12.06 11.13 7.89
CA ILE A 190 -10.85 10.39 7.61
C ILE A 190 -10.31 9.94 8.97
N VAL A 191 -9.75 8.75 9.00
CA VAL A 191 -8.96 8.27 10.12
C VAL A 191 -8.10 9.40 10.66
N ASP A 192 -8.17 9.61 11.95
CA ASP A 192 -7.40 10.66 12.61
C ASP A 192 -5.93 10.60 12.19
N ALA A 193 -5.52 11.60 11.42
CA ALA A 193 -4.14 11.72 10.94
C ALA A 193 -3.17 12.15 12.05
N SER A 194 -3.67 12.47 13.24
CA SER A 194 -2.83 12.85 14.38
C SER A 194 -1.83 11.76 14.77
N MET A 195 -2.14 10.51 14.49
CA MET A 195 -1.21 9.41 14.68
C MET A 195 0.05 9.51 13.81
N GLY A 196 0.00 10.26 12.72
CA GLY A 196 1.13 10.53 11.85
C GLY A 196 1.94 11.77 12.24
N HIS A 197 1.48 12.55 13.21
CA HIS A 197 2.23 13.71 13.68
C HIS A 197 3.37 13.28 14.60
N PRO A 198 4.62 13.62 14.28
CA PRO A 198 5.77 13.25 15.10
C PRO A 198 5.71 13.87 16.50
N ASP A 199 5.09 15.02 16.64
CA ASP A 199 4.96 15.77 17.88
C ASP A 199 3.67 15.46 18.70
N ARG A 200 2.86 14.47 18.26
CA ARG A 200 1.57 14.17 18.90
C ARG A 200 1.65 13.95 20.42
N TYR A 201 2.74 13.37 20.88
CA TYR A 201 2.94 13.11 22.31
C TYR A 201 3.34 14.36 23.11
N ASN A 202 3.88 15.36 22.44
CA ASN A 202 4.32 16.63 23.02
C ASN A 202 3.27 17.72 22.84
N ASN A 203 2.22 17.47 22.07
CA ASN A 203 1.12 18.42 21.92
C ASN A 203 0.28 18.44 23.20
N PRO A 204 0.20 19.58 23.94
CA PRO A 204 -0.55 19.66 25.19
C PRO A 204 -2.07 19.53 25.01
N GLU A 205 -2.56 19.71 23.80
CA GLU A 205 -3.98 19.52 23.46
C GLU A 205 -4.31 18.05 23.17
N TRP A 206 -3.31 17.25 22.83
CA TRP A 206 -3.52 15.85 22.55
C TRP A 206 -3.75 15.06 23.85
N LYS A 207 -4.83 14.31 23.89
CA LYS A 207 -5.16 13.44 25.01
C LYS A 207 -5.30 12.01 24.54
N ASN A 208 -4.68 11.11 25.28
CA ASN A 208 -4.90 9.70 25.06
C ASN A 208 -6.39 9.37 25.32
N PRO A 209 -7.08 8.68 24.41
CA PRO A 209 -8.47 8.30 24.61
C PRO A 209 -8.60 7.35 25.82
N ASP A 210 -9.62 7.54 26.64
CA ASP A 210 -9.91 6.64 27.76
C ASP A 210 -10.33 5.26 27.28
N VAL A 211 -11.09 5.21 26.19
CA VAL A 211 -11.62 3.98 25.58
C VAL A 211 -11.54 4.04 24.08
N LEU A 212 -11.11 2.94 23.46
CA LEU A 212 -11.18 2.69 22.03
C LEU A 212 -12.11 1.51 21.75
N VAL A 213 -13.03 1.67 20.81
CA VAL A 213 -13.89 0.59 20.33
C VAL A 213 -13.34 0.06 19.02
N VAL A 214 -12.92 -1.20 19.00
CA VAL A 214 -12.47 -1.92 17.82
C VAL A 214 -13.63 -2.82 17.38
N TRP A 215 -14.31 -2.44 16.29
CA TRP A 215 -15.53 -3.09 15.85
C TRP A 215 -15.39 -3.67 14.46
N GLY A 216 -15.45 -5.00 14.36
CA GLY A 216 -15.42 -5.73 13.08
C GLY A 216 -14.10 -5.55 12.30
N CYS A 217 -13.00 -5.28 13.00
CA CYS A 217 -11.69 -5.13 12.36
C CYS A 217 -10.55 -5.67 13.22
N GLU A 218 -9.46 -6.01 12.57
CA GLU A 218 -8.21 -6.46 13.20
C GLU A 218 -7.07 -5.55 12.72
N PRO A 219 -6.93 -4.35 13.31
CA PRO A 219 -5.99 -3.33 12.81
C PRO A 219 -4.52 -3.74 12.89
N LEU A 220 -4.17 -4.72 13.69
CA LEU A 220 -2.80 -5.26 13.74
C LEU A 220 -2.45 -6.14 12.53
N ARG A 221 -3.45 -6.69 11.84
CA ARG A 221 -3.24 -7.68 10.76
C ARG A 221 -3.75 -7.24 9.41
N SER A 222 -4.94 -6.65 9.34
CA SER A 222 -5.70 -6.49 8.12
C SER A 222 -5.97 -5.05 7.72
N ASN A 223 -5.38 -4.09 8.40
CA ASN A 223 -5.55 -2.69 8.06
C ASN A 223 -4.77 -2.32 6.80
N ALA A 224 -5.38 -1.51 5.94
CA ALA A 224 -4.70 -0.91 4.79
C ALA A 224 -3.65 0.13 5.22
N ASP A 225 -3.84 0.71 6.39
CA ASP A 225 -2.93 1.68 7.01
C ASP A 225 -2.25 0.96 8.19
N GLY A 226 -1.19 0.23 7.90
CA GLY A 226 -0.55 -0.72 8.84
C GLY A 226 -0.07 -0.08 10.14
N TYR A 227 0.22 1.22 10.11
CA TYR A 227 0.66 1.98 11.27
C TYR A 227 -0.43 2.18 12.33
N ILE A 228 -1.71 2.14 11.96
CA ILE A 228 -2.83 2.23 12.93
C ILE A 228 -2.68 1.18 14.02
N GLY A 229 -2.24 -0.03 13.69
CA GLY A 229 -1.98 -1.06 14.69
C GLY A 229 -0.97 -0.64 15.74
N HIS A 230 0.12 0.01 15.35
CA HIS A 230 1.12 0.54 16.28
C HIS A 230 0.56 1.65 17.16
N TRP A 231 -0.21 2.57 16.58
CA TRP A 231 -0.86 3.63 17.34
C TRP A 231 -1.81 3.08 18.39
N LEU A 232 -2.63 2.08 18.05
CA LEU A 232 -3.52 1.43 19.01
C LEU A 232 -2.74 0.79 20.17
N VAL A 233 -1.64 0.09 19.85
CA VAL A 233 -0.76 -0.48 20.90
C VAL A 233 -0.20 0.61 21.80
N GLN A 234 0.23 1.72 21.25
CA GLN A 234 0.72 2.86 22.03
C GLN A 234 -0.36 3.45 22.93
N CYS A 235 -1.58 3.62 22.42
CA CYS A 235 -2.70 4.08 23.23
C CYS A 235 -2.95 3.14 24.43
N VAL A 236 -2.94 1.83 24.20
CA VAL A 236 -3.10 0.84 25.29
C VAL A 236 -1.96 0.94 26.31
N GLN A 237 -0.73 1.09 25.86
CA GLN A 237 0.44 1.28 26.73
C GLN A 237 0.33 2.56 27.59
N MET A 238 -0.37 3.57 27.08
CA MET A 238 -0.67 4.81 27.79
C MET A 238 -1.95 4.75 28.65
N GLY A 239 -2.60 3.58 28.71
CA GLY A 239 -3.74 3.33 29.61
C GLY A 239 -5.12 3.32 28.96
N THR A 240 -5.21 3.45 27.62
CA THR A 240 -6.49 3.30 26.92
C THR A 240 -7.06 1.90 27.10
N LYS A 241 -8.33 1.80 27.40
CA LYS A 241 -9.06 0.52 27.46
C LYS A 241 -9.61 0.18 26.08
N ILE A 242 -9.56 -1.10 25.71
CA ILE A 242 -10.12 -1.59 24.45
C ILE A 242 -11.47 -2.27 24.72
N ILE A 243 -12.45 -1.96 23.88
CA ILE A 243 -13.68 -2.73 23.72
C ILE A 243 -13.62 -3.37 22.35
N SER A 244 -13.50 -4.69 22.28
CA SER A 244 -13.49 -5.44 21.04
C SER A 244 -14.87 -6.01 20.73
N ILE A 245 -15.39 -5.73 19.52
CA ILE A 245 -16.65 -6.26 19.00
C ILE A 245 -16.34 -6.95 17.69
N ASP A 246 -16.22 -8.27 17.70
CA ASP A 246 -15.88 -9.06 16.53
C ASP A 246 -16.51 -10.46 16.62
N PRO A 247 -16.95 -11.07 15.52
CA PRO A 247 -17.44 -12.45 15.52
C PRO A 247 -16.34 -13.49 15.70
N ARG A 248 -15.07 -13.09 15.72
CA ARG A 248 -13.91 -13.93 15.94
C ARG A 248 -13.17 -13.46 17.18
N LEU A 249 -12.47 -14.37 17.82
CA LEU A 249 -11.47 -13.98 18.82
C LEU A 249 -10.29 -13.33 18.08
N THR A 250 -10.15 -12.03 18.24
CA THR A 250 -9.05 -11.23 17.70
C THR A 250 -7.94 -11.09 18.75
N TRP A 251 -6.85 -10.44 18.38
CA TRP A 251 -5.77 -10.16 19.33
C TRP A 251 -6.17 -9.13 20.42
N TRP A 252 -7.31 -8.50 20.25
CA TRP A 252 -7.88 -7.52 21.18
C TRP A 252 -8.95 -8.12 22.12
N GLY A 253 -9.36 -9.37 21.89
CA GLY A 253 -10.42 -10.04 22.63
C GLY A 253 -9.96 -10.90 23.82
#